data_1fb99cc017f93b5b7cd5b88faf8a40b4
#
_entry.id   1fb99cc017f93b5b7cd5b88faf8a40b4
#
_cell.length_a   1.000
_cell.length_b   1.000
_cell.length_c   1.000
_cell.angle_alpha   90.00
_cell.angle_beta   90.00
_cell.angle_gamma   90.00
#
_symmetry.space_group_name_H-M   'P 1'
#
loop_
_entity.id
_entity.type
_entity.pdbx_description
1 polymer ?
#
loop_
_entity_poly.entity_id
_entity_poly.type
_entity_poly.pdbx_seq_one_letter_code
_entity_poly.pdbx_strand_id
1 'polypeptide(L)' 'MRDRDLAQAERLITECKNRIARQREVIANAFQTGHDTEVAVSMLRAFEASLQAFEKHRQLVRAQQKRVEFGGWVL' A
#
# COMPACT_ATOMS: atom_id res chain seq x y z
N MET A 1 -14.38 9.08 -13.35
CA MET A 1 -14.04 9.35 -11.94
C MET A 1 -13.58 8.10 -11.21
N ARG A 2 -14.27 7.00 -11.38
CA ARG A 2 -13.93 5.76 -10.67
C ARG A 2 -12.66 5.10 -11.15
N ASP A 3 -12.42 5.14 -12.47
CA ASP A 3 -11.17 4.63 -13.03
C ASP A 3 -9.98 5.40 -12.48
N ARG A 4 -10.17 6.71 -12.25
CA ARG A 4 -9.13 7.54 -11.65
C ARG A 4 -8.88 7.14 -10.20
N ASP A 5 -9.94 6.85 -9.43
CA ASP A 5 -9.81 6.42 -8.04
C ASP A 5 -9.08 5.09 -7.93
N LEU A 6 -9.40 4.14 -8.80
CA LEU A 6 -8.73 2.86 -8.82
C LEU A 6 -7.28 3.00 -9.25
N ALA A 7 -7.00 3.79 -10.28
CA ALA A 7 -5.64 4.04 -10.75
C ALA A 7 -4.79 4.67 -9.66
N GLN A 8 -5.35 5.61 -8.90
CA GLN A 8 -4.64 6.23 -7.80
C GLN A 8 -4.37 5.24 -6.67
N ALA A 9 -5.35 4.40 -6.33
CA ALA A 9 -5.18 3.37 -5.31
C ALA A 9 -4.07 2.40 -5.71
N GLU A 10 -4.05 1.97 -6.97
CA GLU A 10 -3.00 1.08 -7.49
C GLU A 10 -1.63 1.73 -7.43
N ARG A 11 -1.53 3.02 -7.76
CA ARG A 11 -0.27 3.77 -7.70
C ARG A 11 0.25 3.85 -6.28
N LEU A 12 -0.61 4.16 -5.32
CA LEU A 12 -0.22 4.27 -3.91
C LEU A 12 0.30 2.93 -3.39
N ILE A 13 -0.34 1.84 -3.79
CA ILE A 13 0.09 0.49 -3.42
C ILE A 13 1.48 0.21 -3.99
N THR A 14 1.70 0.51 -5.27
CA THR A 14 2.99 0.30 -5.92
C THR A 14 4.09 1.11 -5.24
N GLU A 15 3.83 2.39 -4.97
CA GLU A 15 4.79 3.24 -4.28
C GLU A 15 5.13 2.71 -2.90
N CYS A 16 4.12 2.24 -2.17
CA CYS A 16 4.31 1.69 -0.84
C CYS A 16 5.15 0.41 -0.88
N LYS A 17 4.87 -0.48 -1.83
CA LYS A 17 5.66 -1.70 -2.01
C LYS A 17 7.12 -1.38 -2.33
N ASN A 18 7.36 -0.37 -3.14
CA ASN A 18 8.72 0.07 -3.48
C ASN A 18 9.46 0.61 -2.25
N ARG A 19 8.77 1.36 -1.40
CA ARG A 19 9.34 1.86 -0.15
C ARG A 19 9.68 0.71 0.79
N ILE A 20 8.81 -0.28 0.89
CA ILE A 20 9.04 -1.47 1.70
C ILE A 20 10.30 -2.20 1.23
N ALA A 21 10.42 -2.42 -0.08
CA ALA A 21 11.59 -3.09 -0.65
C ALA A 21 12.87 -2.35 -0.32
N ARG A 22 12.90 -1.03 -0.51
CA ARG A 22 14.07 -0.21 -0.20
C ARG A 22 14.39 -0.22 1.29
N GLN A 23 13.36 -0.17 2.14
CA GLN A 23 13.56 -0.17 3.58
C GLN A 23 14.16 -1.49 4.05
N ARG A 24 13.77 -2.62 3.44
CA ARG A 24 14.37 -3.91 3.75
C ARG A 24 15.86 -3.94 3.39
N GLU A 25 16.24 -3.31 2.29
CA GLU A 25 17.65 -3.19 1.90
C GLU A 25 18.43 -2.34 2.91
N VAL A 26 17.83 -1.23 3.36
CA VAL A 26 18.45 -0.37 4.37
C VAL A 26 18.70 -1.16 5.65
N ILE A 27 17.72 -1.96 6.09
CA ILE A 27 17.85 -2.78 7.30
C ILE A 27 18.96 -3.82 7.12
N ALA A 28 18.98 -4.50 5.96
CA ALA A 28 20.00 -5.51 5.70
C ALA A 28 21.41 -4.91 5.72
N ASN A 29 21.60 -3.75 5.10
CA ASN A 29 22.88 -3.06 5.09
C ASN A 29 23.28 -2.62 6.49
N ALA A 30 22.37 -2.05 7.25
CA ALA A 30 22.64 -1.61 8.62
C ALA A 30 23.03 -2.79 9.50
N PHE A 31 22.34 -3.91 9.36
CA PHE A 31 22.64 -5.12 10.10
C PHE A 31 24.04 -5.64 9.77
N GLN A 32 24.39 -5.69 8.47
CA GLN A 32 25.71 -6.18 8.04
C GLN A 32 26.87 -5.29 8.50
N THR A 33 26.61 -3.99 8.61
CA THR A 33 27.64 -3.05 9.04
C THR A 33 27.66 -2.81 10.55
N GLY A 34 26.82 -3.53 11.29
CA GLY A 34 26.79 -3.45 12.76
C GLY A 34 26.08 -2.22 13.29
N HIS A 35 25.28 -1.54 12.48
CA HIS A 35 24.49 -0.39 12.92
C HIS A 35 23.18 -0.82 13.56
N ASP A 36 22.63 0.04 14.41
CA ASP A 36 21.34 -0.19 15.04
C ASP A 36 20.22 -0.12 13.99
N THR A 37 19.34 -1.14 13.98
CA THR A 37 18.26 -1.22 13.01
C THR A 37 16.89 -0.88 13.59
N GLU A 38 16.81 -0.47 14.84
CA GLU A 38 15.54 -0.29 15.55
C GLU A 38 14.62 0.72 14.87
N VAL A 39 15.14 1.90 14.54
CA VAL A 39 14.36 2.94 13.86
C VAL A 39 13.95 2.48 12.46
N ALA A 40 14.87 1.85 11.73
CA ALA A 40 14.60 1.37 10.38
C ALA A 40 13.51 0.29 10.38
N VAL A 41 13.52 -0.59 11.36
CA VAL A 41 12.48 -1.62 11.51
C VAL A 41 11.12 -0.98 11.84
N SER A 42 11.12 0.04 12.70
CA SER A 42 9.88 0.77 13.01
C SER A 42 9.30 1.43 11.77
N MET A 43 10.15 2.01 10.92
CA MET A 43 9.71 2.59 9.65
C MET A 43 9.14 1.54 8.71
N LEU A 44 9.76 0.36 8.65
CA LEU A 44 9.25 -0.73 7.83
C LEU A 44 7.83 -1.13 8.28
N ARG A 45 7.62 -1.26 9.58
CA ARG A 45 6.29 -1.59 10.10
C ARG A 45 5.25 -0.54 9.76
N ALA A 46 5.63 0.74 9.81
CA ALA A 46 4.74 1.82 9.42
C ALA A 46 4.37 1.73 7.93
N PHE A 47 5.35 1.44 7.06
CA PHE A 47 5.09 1.26 5.63
C PHE A 47 4.19 0.05 5.38
N GLU A 48 4.40 -1.05 6.09
CA GLU A 48 3.56 -2.24 5.97
C GLU A 48 2.11 -1.97 6.41
N ALA A 49 1.93 -1.20 7.48
CA ALA A 49 0.60 -0.80 7.92
C ALA A 49 -0.09 0.10 6.88
N SER A 50 0.66 1.02 6.28
CA SER A 50 0.15 1.86 5.19
C SER A 50 -0.27 1.02 3.99
N LEU A 51 0.53 0.01 3.63
CA LEU A 51 0.19 -0.88 2.52
C LEU A 51 -1.12 -1.59 2.78
N GLN A 52 -1.33 -2.11 3.97
CA GLN A 52 -2.58 -2.77 4.32
C GLN A 52 -3.77 -1.82 4.19
N ALA A 53 -3.61 -0.58 4.63
CA ALA A 53 -4.67 0.44 4.52
C ALA A 53 -4.98 0.74 3.06
N PHE A 54 -3.96 0.88 2.21
CA PHE A 54 -4.15 1.14 0.78
C PHE A 54 -4.79 -0.04 0.07
N GLU A 55 -4.42 -1.27 0.42
CA GLU A 55 -5.02 -2.46 -0.15
C GLU A 55 -6.50 -2.58 0.21
N LYS A 56 -6.83 -2.26 1.46
CA LYS A 56 -8.22 -2.22 1.91
C LYS A 56 -9.01 -1.16 1.15
N HIS A 57 -8.41 0.03 0.98
CA HIS A 57 -9.03 1.09 0.21
C HIS A 57 -9.28 0.67 -1.24
N ARG A 58 -8.33 -0.01 -1.87
CA ARG A 58 -8.50 -0.53 -3.23
C ARG A 58 -9.67 -1.48 -3.32
N GLN A 59 -9.83 -2.36 -2.33
CA GLN A 59 -10.96 -3.28 -2.29
C GLN A 59 -12.29 -2.52 -2.23
N LEU A 60 -12.35 -1.45 -1.43
CA LEU A 60 -13.56 -0.64 -1.32
C LEU A 60 -13.89 0.07 -2.63
N VAL A 61 -12.87 0.60 -3.31
CA VAL A 61 -13.05 1.24 -4.61
C VAL A 61 -13.58 0.24 -5.63
N ARG A 62 -13.02 -0.96 -5.68
CA ARG A 62 -13.48 -2.01 -6.58
C ARG A 62 -14.91 -2.43 -6.27
N ALA A 63 -15.25 -2.55 -5.00
CA ALA A 63 -16.61 -2.89 -4.58
C ALA A 63 -17.62 -1.83 -5.01
N GLN A 64 -17.25 -0.56 -4.91
CA GLN A 64 -18.08 0.55 -5.36
C GLN A 64 -18.30 0.51 -6.87
N GLN A 65 -17.25 0.20 -7.64
CA GLN A 65 -17.37 0.06 -9.09
C GLN A 65 -18.35 -1.05 -9.46
N LYS A 66 -18.24 -2.20 -8.83
CA LYS A 66 -19.15 -3.32 -9.06
C LYS A 66 -20.58 -2.95 -8.69
N ARG A 67 -20.77 -2.25 -7.58
CA ARG A 67 -22.10 -1.83 -7.13
C ARG A 67 -22.77 -0.94 -8.17
N VAL A 68 -22.02 -0.01 -8.76
CA VAL A 68 -22.56 0.89 -9.76
C VAL A 68 -22.87 0.15 -11.06
N GLU A 69 -22.03 -0.80 -11.45
CA GLU A 69 -22.23 -1.57 -12.68
C GLU A 69 -23.46 -2.47 -12.60
N PHE A 70 -23.71 -3.07 -11.45
CA PHE A 70 -24.75 -4.10 -11.32
C PHE A 70 -25.93 -3.70 -10.45
N GLY A 71 -25.77 -2.70 -9.57
CA GLY A 71 -26.78 -2.35 -8.59
C GLY A 71 -27.48 -1.02 -8.82
N GLY A 72 -26.87 -0.11 -9.54
CA GLY A 72 -27.41 1.24 -9.73
C GLY A 72 -28.74 1.28 -10.47
N TRP A 73 -28.98 0.33 -11.31
CA TRP A 73 -30.19 0.27 -12.11
C TRP A 73 -31.24 -0.69 -11.57
N VAL A 74 -30.90 -1.39 -10.51
CA VAL A 74 -31.87 -2.26 -9.83
C VAL A 74 -32.82 -1.46 -8.97
N LEU A 75 -32.38 -0.31 -8.53
CA LEU A 75 -33.22 0.57 -7.72
C LEU A 75 -34.27 1.27 -8.56
#